data_7efea47d1f44b049a80a8959a371806a
#
_entry.id   7efea47d1f44b049a80a8959a371806a
#
_cell.length_a   1.000
_cell.length_b   1.000
_cell.length_c   1.000
_cell.angle_alpha   90.00
_cell.angle_beta   90.00
_cell.angle_gamma   90.00
#
_symmetry.space_group_name_H-M   'P 1'
#
loop_
_entity.id
_entity.type
_entity.pdbx_description
1 polymer ?
#
loop_
_entity_poly.entity_id
_entity_poly.type
_entity_poly.pdbx_seq_one_letter_code
_entity_poly.pdbx_strand_id
1 'polypeptide(L)'
;MKLGHIATRAKGHATTAAKAVHRHALSTRKKIIISASGLLVVGVIVAQFLYPTDKVVLFAQVDGVVVGGEAKAEAVRKLDALYAKATVPVYYNEEPSVRASPSLKDIGLTVTNEARVAALDYPWYWRLVPSSALWYQAILSVDDVSVTRSGDELTAYMARTFGSECKIAPKDASIVVEGDALKVVPATSGGTCDYAELYGALEKVAAVPAPEKITVGGTVIAPAVDDTKAKAVLDSVVARVGEAVAIQVEGKQESIPRAKVYEWLEFTVVDGVLVSSVNGERAGAWLAETFGARLAVKPGVTTVTTRDFVEISRVSGPNGRALDTSATIAQVTQFVRGENDSVVAVGRVVPATMAYTRSYSATDAGLNALMEHFAQSHPGTYGISLIELSGARRHANYKGDTQFTTASTYKLFVAYSALLRVESGAWNWSDQIAGGRNLTQCFDDMIVKSDNPCAEAMLKKIGFQAITNEARAIGATKTSFLGSDGVKSTAQDEALLLSLLHSGQLLAQQSSRDVWINALKRNVYRKGVPAGVPGIAVANKVGFLDALLHDAAIVYSPSGTYVLVVLTNGSSWANIATLASQLEALRNGT
;
A
#
# COMPACT_ATOMS: atom_id res chain seq x y z
N MET A 1 54.76 -33.73 105.77
CA MET A 1 55.38 -32.84 106.74
C MET A 1 54.54 -31.60 106.82
N LYS A 2 53.79 -31.44 107.91
CA LYS A 2 53.81 -30.36 108.89
C LYS A 2 53.86 -28.96 108.28
N LEU A 3 52.96 -28.09 108.48
CA LEU A 3 52.35 -27.42 109.66
C LEU A 3 51.19 -26.56 109.09
N GLY A 4 50.11 -26.26 109.68
CA GLY A 4 49.67 -26.18 111.03
C GLY A 4 48.90 -24.88 111.22
N HIS A 5 47.70 -24.96 111.64
CA HIS A 5 46.88 -24.05 112.44
C HIS A 5 47.28 -22.53 112.59
N ILE A 6 46.34 -21.73 112.39
CA ILE A 6 45.70 -20.72 113.21
C ILE A 6 45.03 -19.65 112.38
N ALA A 7 43.73 -19.58 112.41
CA ALA A 7 42.97 -18.31 112.61
C ALA A 7 41.47 -18.51 112.41
N THR A 8 40.84 -18.99 113.43
CA THR A 8 39.42 -18.86 113.71
C THR A 8 39.18 -17.58 114.41
N ARG A 9 38.41 -16.68 113.91
CA ARG A 9 37.55 -15.63 114.51
C ARG A 9 37.56 -14.35 113.67
N ALA A 10 36.79 -14.26 112.57
CA ALA A 10 36.23 -13.02 112.05
C ALA A 10 35.23 -13.30 110.89
N LYS A 11 34.33 -14.25 111.07
CA LYS A 11 33.34 -14.59 110.02
C LYS A 11 31.89 -14.52 110.47
N GLY A 12 31.58 -13.69 111.47
CA GLY A 12 30.22 -13.64 112.05
C GLY A 12 29.31 -12.50 111.55
N HIS A 13 29.84 -11.42 111.04
CA HIS A 13 29.01 -10.22 110.78
C HIS A 13 28.98 -9.75 109.29
N ALA A 14 29.76 -10.32 108.36
CA ALA A 14 29.73 -9.94 106.92
C ALA A 14 28.73 -10.73 106.13
N THR A 15 28.26 -11.91 106.60
CA THR A 15 27.34 -12.80 105.82
C THR A 15 25.87 -12.43 105.86
N THR A 16 25.43 -11.64 106.85
CA THR A 16 24.03 -11.24 107.03
C THR A 16 23.67 -10.02 106.14
N ALA A 17 24.58 -9.04 106.02
CA ALA A 17 24.39 -7.87 105.15
C ALA A 17 24.46 -8.25 103.64
N ALA A 18 25.36 -9.14 103.23
CA ALA A 18 25.46 -9.59 101.80
C ALA A 18 24.25 -10.42 101.32
N LYS A 19 23.66 -11.22 102.24
CA LYS A 19 22.40 -11.98 101.90
C LYS A 19 21.16 -11.09 101.80
N ALA A 20 21.10 -9.99 102.58
CA ALA A 20 19.97 -9.04 102.48
C ALA A 20 20.05 -8.18 101.20
N VAL A 21 21.22 -7.67 100.83
CA VAL A 21 21.42 -6.93 99.56
C VAL A 21 21.18 -7.84 98.31
N HIS A 22 21.63 -9.09 98.39
CA HIS A 22 21.41 -10.04 97.22
C HIS A 22 19.95 -10.42 97.08
N ARG A 23 19.16 -10.58 98.17
CA ARG A 23 17.72 -10.82 98.12
C ARG A 23 16.93 -9.58 97.61
N HIS A 24 17.33 -8.37 97.95
CA HIS A 24 16.68 -7.17 97.47
C HIS A 24 16.97 -6.88 96.01
N ALA A 25 18.21 -7.11 95.56
CA ALA A 25 18.60 -6.98 94.13
C ALA A 25 17.92 -8.03 93.25
N LEU A 26 17.75 -9.29 93.71
CA LEU A 26 16.98 -10.35 93.01
C LEU A 26 15.47 -10.02 92.95
N SER A 27 14.89 -9.43 94.01
CA SER A 27 13.49 -9.00 94.02
C SER A 27 13.27 -7.81 93.09
N THR A 28 14.17 -6.88 92.99
CA THR A 28 14.08 -5.70 92.09
C THR A 28 14.30 -6.11 90.67
N ARG A 29 15.27 -6.99 90.37
CA ARG A 29 15.45 -7.55 89.03
C ARG A 29 14.22 -8.36 88.55
N LYS A 30 13.60 -9.16 89.43
CA LYS A 30 12.34 -9.88 89.07
C LYS A 30 11.21 -8.90 88.79
N LYS A 31 11.06 -7.82 89.55
CA LYS A 31 10.07 -6.77 89.35
C LYS A 31 10.29 -6.04 88.02
N ILE A 32 11.55 -5.68 87.73
CA ILE A 32 11.92 -5.03 86.45
C ILE A 32 11.67 -5.96 85.28
N ILE A 33 12.01 -7.25 85.41
CA ILE A 33 11.74 -8.24 84.35
C ILE A 33 10.25 -8.43 84.15
N ILE A 34 9.44 -8.54 85.22
CA ILE A 34 8.00 -8.66 85.12
C ILE A 34 7.39 -7.39 84.53
N SER A 35 7.83 -6.21 84.93
CA SER A 35 7.37 -4.94 84.36
C SER A 35 7.77 -4.76 82.90
N ALA A 36 8.98 -5.13 82.51
CA ALA A 36 9.46 -5.09 81.15
C ALA A 36 8.70 -6.11 80.23
N SER A 37 8.46 -7.31 80.76
CA SER A 37 7.65 -8.33 80.06
C SER A 37 6.20 -7.88 79.93
N GLY A 38 5.62 -7.23 80.89
CA GLY A 38 4.27 -6.67 80.82
C GLY A 38 4.18 -5.54 79.80
N LEU A 39 5.17 -4.64 79.74
CA LEU A 39 5.27 -3.57 78.76
C LEU A 39 5.43 -4.13 77.34
N LEU A 40 6.21 -5.20 77.20
CA LEU A 40 6.41 -5.87 75.90
C LEU A 40 5.10 -6.53 75.42
N VAL A 41 4.37 -7.21 76.31
CA VAL A 41 3.06 -7.80 76.00
C VAL A 41 2.06 -6.72 75.61
N VAL A 42 1.97 -5.64 76.33
CA VAL A 42 1.11 -4.50 75.97
C VAL A 42 1.54 -3.88 74.64
N GLY A 43 2.82 -3.70 74.42
CA GLY A 43 3.34 -3.20 73.14
C GLY A 43 2.99 -4.09 71.96
N VAL A 44 3.07 -5.40 72.13
CA VAL A 44 2.65 -6.39 71.09
C VAL A 44 1.13 -6.32 70.85
N ILE A 45 0.32 -6.24 71.89
CA ILE A 45 -1.14 -6.10 71.72
C ILE A 45 -1.48 -4.79 71.00
N VAL A 46 -0.85 -3.67 71.41
CA VAL A 46 -1.05 -2.37 70.72
C VAL A 46 -0.67 -2.46 69.23
N ALA A 47 0.49 -3.05 68.93
CA ALA A 47 0.94 -3.23 67.56
C ALA A 47 -0.04 -4.12 66.74
N GLN A 48 -0.58 -5.18 67.36
CA GLN A 48 -1.62 -6.02 66.75
C GLN A 48 -2.93 -5.27 66.51
N PHE A 49 -3.33 -4.37 67.44
CA PHE A 49 -4.49 -3.52 67.28
C PHE A 49 -4.38 -2.51 66.15
N LEU A 50 -3.18 -1.99 65.97
CA LEU A 50 -2.84 -1.03 64.89
C LEU A 50 -2.70 -1.71 63.51
N TYR A 51 -2.74 -3.05 63.43
CA TYR A 51 -2.67 -3.76 62.16
C TYR A 51 -3.88 -3.39 61.29
N PRO A 52 -3.66 -2.91 60.03
CA PRO A 52 -4.72 -2.43 59.15
C PRO A 52 -5.78 -3.50 58.87
N THR A 53 -7.05 -3.11 58.82
CA THR A 53 -8.17 -4.02 58.61
C THR A 53 -8.39 -4.38 57.15
N ASP A 54 -7.81 -3.58 56.23
CA ASP A 54 -7.84 -3.80 54.80
C ASP A 54 -6.71 -4.73 54.30
N LYS A 55 -5.85 -5.20 55.25
CA LYS A 55 -4.78 -6.14 54.95
C LYS A 55 -5.11 -7.58 55.35
N VAL A 56 -4.55 -8.51 54.59
CA VAL A 56 -4.59 -9.95 54.90
C VAL A 56 -3.74 -10.22 56.15
N VAL A 57 -4.18 -11.18 56.99
CA VAL A 57 -3.41 -11.61 58.17
C VAL A 57 -2.00 -12.02 57.80
N LEU A 58 -1.01 -11.73 58.65
CA LEU A 58 0.40 -11.99 58.40
C LEU A 58 0.65 -13.48 58.14
N PHE A 59 1.59 -13.76 57.22
CA PHE A 59 2.04 -15.11 56.82
C PHE A 59 0.98 -16.00 56.13
N ALA A 60 -0.20 -15.47 55.82
CA ALA A 60 -1.21 -16.24 55.10
C ALA A 60 -0.72 -16.65 53.71
N GLN A 61 -1.01 -17.87 53.34
CA GLN A 61 -0.74 -18.43 52.03
C GLN A 61 -2.03 -19.07 51.46
N VAL A 62 -2.27 -18.88 50.18
CA VAL A 62 -3.38 -19.50 49.46
C VAL A 62 -2.83 -20.07 48.16
N ASP A 63 -3.10 -21.35 47.90
CA ASP A 63 -2.63 -22.07 46.69
C ASP A 63 -1.12 -21.91 46.44
N GLY A 64 -0.31 -21.92 47.51
CA GLY A 64 1.13 -21.73 47.47
C GLY A 64 1.61 -20.30 47.26
N VAL A 65 0.72 -19.34 47.16
CA VAL A 65 1.05 -17.91 47.04
C VAL A 65 1.01 -17.23 48.38
N VAL A 66 2.09 -16.54 48.75
CA VAL A 66 2.15 -15.73 49.97
C VAL A 66 1.36 -14.43 49.73
N VAL A 67 0.29 -14.26 50.47
CA VAL A 67 -0.58 -13.07 50.41
C VAL A 67 -0.62 -12.30 51.75
N GLY A 68 0.01 -12.87 52.80
CA GLY A 68 0.02 -12.30 54.14
C GLY A 68 0.66 -10.90 54.20
N GLY A 69 -0.01 -9.96 54.85
CA GLY A 69 0.44 -8.58 54.99
C GLY A 69 0.11 -7.68 53.80
N GLU A 70 -0.35 -8.21 52.70
CA GLU A 70 -0.76 -7.44 51.52
C GLU A 70 -2.15 -6.80 51.71
N ALA A 71 -2.47 -5.76 50.92
CA ALA A 71 -3.82 -5.25 50.84
C ALA A 71 -4.73 -6.32 50.24
N LYS A 72 -5.95 -6.49 50.78
CA LYS A 72 -6.90 -7.52 50.33
C LYS A 72 -7.15 -7.46 48.82
N ALA A 73 -7.29 -6.26 48.25
CA ALA A 73 -7.44 -6.07 46.83
C ALA A 73 -6.22 -6.53 46.00
N GLU A 74 -5.01 -6.41 46.53
CA GLU A 74 -3.78 -6.91 45.90
C GLU A 74 -3.68 -8.41 45.96
N ALA A 75 -4.03 -9.01 47.10
CA ALA A 75 -4.09 -10.45 47.28
C ALA A 75 -5.09 -11.10 46.32
N VAL A 76 -6.28 -10.49 46.12
CA VAL A 76 -7.27 -10.94 45.11
C VAL A 76 -6.65 -10.90 43.72
N ARG A 77 -6.07 -9.78 43.31
CA ARG A 77 -5.46 -9.67 41.97
C ARG A 77 -4.35 -10.69 41.72
N LYS A 78 -3.54 -10.97 42.75
CA LYS A 78 -2.47 -11.96 42.68
C LYS A 78 -3.01 -13.38 42.47
N LEU A 79 -4.03 -13.73 43.20
CA LEU A 79 -4.69 -15.04 43.08
C LEU A 79 -5.44 -15.16 41.73
N ASP A 80 -6.18 -14.15 41.34
CA ASP A 80 -6.89 -14.15 40.05
C ASP A 80 -5.91 -14.26 38.88
N ALA A 81 -4.75 -13.58 38.96
CA ALA A 81 -3.69 -13.72 37.96
C ALA A 81 -3.06 -15.12 37.93
N LEU A 82 -3.01 -15.83 39.05
CA LEU A 82 -2.56 -17.23 39.10
C LEU A 82 -3.53 -18.14 38.35
N TYR A 83 -4.82 -18.00 38.63
CA TYR A 83 -5.88 -18.81 37.97
C TYR A 83 -6.04 -18.44 36.49
N ALA A 84 -5.82 -17.19 36.11
CA ALA A 84 -5.87 -16.78 34.71
C ALA A 84 -4.77 -17.42 33.85
N LYS A 85 -3.67 -17.86 34.46
CA LYS A 85 -2.58 -18.59 33.79
C LYS A 85 -2.76 -20.11 33.80
N ALA A 86 -3.72 -20.62 34.56
CA ALA A 86 -3.98 -22.05 34.64
C ALA A 86 -4.53 -22.58 33.32
N THR A 87 -3.91 -23.62 32.80
CA THR A 87 -4.33 -24.32 31.58
C THR A 87 -4.52 -25.80 31.85
N VAL A 88 -5.40 -26.44 31.10
CA VAL A 88 -5.71 -27.88 31.20
C VAL A 88 -5.00 -28.60 30.06
N PRO A 89 -3.91 -29.33 30.30
CA PRO A 89 -3.24 -30.07 29.24
C PRO A 89 -4.09 -31.26 28.75
N VAL A 90 -4.39 -31.27 27.47
CA VAL A 90 -5.15 -32.35 26.81
C VAL A 90 -4.21 -33.20 25.98
N TYR A 91 -4.26 -34.51 26.17
CA TYR A 91 -3.48 -35.52 25.46
C TYR A 91 -4.40 -36.50 24.75
N TYR A 92 -3.93 -37.06 23.63
CA TYR A 92 -4.59 -38.18 22.97
C TYR A 92 -3.79 -39.47 23.28
N ASN A 93 -4.50 -40.45 23.81
CA ASN A 93 -3.87 -41.71 24.27
C ASN A 93 -2.74 -41.44 25.30
N GLU A 94 -1.68 -42.16 25.25
CA GLU A 94 -0.48 -42.00 26.11
C GLU A 94 0.65 -41.23 25.41
N GLU A 95 0.35 -40.51 24.34
CA GLU A 95 1.35 -39.75 23.62
C GLU A 95 1.90 -38.56 24.43
N PRO A 96 3.21 -38.24 24.34
CA PRO A 96 3.83 -37.21 25.16
C PRO A 96 3.50 -35.77 24.73
N SER A 97 2.84 -35.60 23.58
CA SER A 97 2.56 -34.26 23.03
C SER A 97 1.19 -33.72 23.44
N VAL A 98 1.19 -32.49 23.95
CA VAL A 98 -0.03 -31.78 24.30
C VAL A 98 -0.80 -31.42 23.03
N ARG A 99 -2.09 -31.73 22.99
CA ARG A 99 -2.97 -31.47 21.85
C ARG A 99 -3.68 -30.11 21.94
N ALA A 100 -4.08 -29.75 23.14
CA ALA A 100 -4.67 -28.47 23.44
C ALA A 100 -4.35 -28.11 24.89
N SER A 101 -4.39 -26.83 25.20
CA SER A 101 -4.16 -26.34 26.56
C SER A 101 -5.13 -25.18 26.84
N PRO A 102 -6.46 -25.46 26.92
CA PRO A 102 -7.41 -24.40 27.24
C PRO A 102 -7.13 -23.79 28.60
N SER A 103 -7.33 -22.50 28.72
CA SER A 103 -7.42 -21.84 30.02
C SER A 103 -8.72 -22.23 30.74
N LEU A 104 -8.77 -22.03 32.05
CA LEU A 104 -10.00 -22.25 32.80
C LEU A 104 -11.18 -21.47 32.21
N LYS A 105 -10.93 -20.24 31.75
CA LYS A 105 -11.93 -19.40 31.11
C LYS A 105 -12.42 -19.98 29.78
N ASP A 106 -11.53 -20.54 28.95
CA ASP A 106 -11.93 -21.18 27.69
C ASP A 106 -12.93 -22.31 27.89
N ILE A 107 -12.80 -23.04 29.01
CA ILE A 107 -13.71 -24.13 29.36
C ILE A 107 -14.89 -23.67 30.26
N GLY A 108 -15.15 -22.36 30.28
CA GLY A 108 -16.30 -21.77 30.98
C GLY A 108 -16.17 -21.70 32.50
N LEU A 109 -14.97 -21.80 33.05
CA LEU A 109 -14.68 -21.66 34.47
C LEU A 109 -14.22 -20.23 34.80
N THR A 110 -15.08 -19.49 35.48
CA THR A 110 -14.72 -18.19 36.07
C THR A 110 -14.48 -18.34 37.55
N VAL A 111 -13.29 -17.96 37.99
CA VAL A 111 -12.86 -18.08 39.39
C VAL A 111 -12.81 -16.70 40.02
N THR A 112 -13.35 -16.58 41.25
CA THR A 112 -13.26 -15.36 42.04
C THR A 112 -12.68 -15.68 43.42
N ASN A 113 -11.70 -14.89 43.85
CA ASN A 113 -10.99 -15.09 45.13
C ASN A 113 -11.37 -14.09 46.22
N GLU A 114 -12.37 -13.22 45.98
CA GLU A 114 -12.77 -12.17 46.94
C GLU A 114 -13.23 -12.75 48.28
N ALA A 115 -14.09 -13.78 48.25
CA ALA A 115 -14.61 -14.42 49.47
C ALA A 115 -13.47 -15.10 50.25
N ARG A 116 -12.55 -15.80 49.58
CA ARG A 116 -11.40 -16.45 50.20
C ARG A 116 -10.47 -15.46 50.87
N VAL A 117 -10.14 -14.35 50.20
CA VAL A 117 -9.29 -13.30 50.75
C VAL A 117 -10.01 -12.57 51.87
N ALA A 118 -11.32 -12.38 51.80
CA ALA A 118 -12.11 -11.80 52.90
C ALA A 118 -12.08 -12.68 54.18
N ALA A 119 -12.08 -14.01 54.01
CA ALA A 119 -11.99 -14.96 55.11
C ALA A 119 -10.62 -14.90 55.84
N LEU A 120 -9.57 -14.40 55.15
CA LEU A 120 -8.24 -14.19 55.73
C LEU A 120 -8.15 -12.90 56.60
N ASP A 121 -9.25 -12.55 57.23
CA ASP A 121 -9.31 -11.39 58.14
C ASP A 121 -8.58 -11.68 59.45
N TYR A 122 -8.16 -10.61 60.13
CA TYR A 122 -7.59 -10.68 61.46
C TYR A 122 -8.56 -9.99 62.44
N PRO A 123 -9.53 -10.74 63.02
CA PRO A 123 -10.61 -10.18 63.86
C PRO A 123 -10.07 -9.49 65.09
N TRP A 124 -10.75 -8.44 65.55
CA TRP A 124 -10.31 -7.61 66.66
C TRP A 124 -10.11 -8.41 67.96
N TYR A 125 -10.91 -9.42 68.27
CA TYR A 125 -10.83 -10.24 69.49
C TYR A 125 -9.57 -11.13 69.51
N TRP A 126 -9.09 -11.60 68.37
CA TRP A 126 -7.78 -12.29 68.27
C TRP A 126 -6.63 -11.35 68.50
N ARG A 127 -6.75 -10.06 68.22
CA ARG A 127 -5.74 -9.04 68.44
C ARG A 127 -5.44 -8.78 69.91
N LEU A 128 -6.34 -9.22 70.84
CA LEU A 128 -6.13 -9.20 72.26
C LEU A 128 -5.23 -10.32 72.79
N VAL A 129 -5.00 -11.36 71.99
CA VAL A 129 -4.14 -12.49 72.35
C VAL A 129 -2.72 -12.18 71.95
N PRO A 130 -1.76 -12.03 72.88
CA PRO A 130 -0.39 -11.68 72.56
C PRO A 130 0.22 -12.67 71.55
N SER A 131 1.00 -12.13 70.60
CA SER A 131 1.66 -12.86 69.53
C SER A 131 0.73 -13.58 68.50
N SER A 132 -0.57 -13.41 68.57
CA SER A 132 -1.51 -14.06 67.63
C SER A 132 -1.27 -13.65 66.17
N ALA A 133 -0.75 -12.47 65.90
CA ALA A 133 -0.33 -12.02 64.57
C ALA A 133 0.67 -12.99 63.88
N LEU A 134 1.43 -13.78 64.64
CA LEU A 134 2.44 -14.69 64.13
C LEU A 134 1.91 -16.13 63.82
N TRP A 135 0.82 -16.52 64.42
CA TRP A 135 0.36 -17.91 64.32
C TRP A 135 -1.14 -18.05 63.98
N TYR A 136 -1.91 -16.94 64.03
CA TYR A 136 -3.34 -16.99 63.78
C TYR A 136 -3.65 -17.59 62.39
N GLN A 137 -2.85 -17.35 61.36
CA GLN A 137 -3.00 -17.93 60.04
C GLN A 137 -3.04 -19.49 60.07
N ALA A 138 -2.40 -20.12 61.07
CA ALA A 138 -2.36 -21.57 61.16
C ALA A 138 -3.70 -22.22 61.55
N ILE A 139 -4.63 -21.41 62.08
CA ILE A 139 -5.97 -21.87 62.47
C ILE A 139 -7.08 -21.37 61.54
N LEU A 140 -6.74 -20.54 60.54
CA LEU A 140 -7.69 -20.09 59.54
C LEU A 140 -8.03 -21.24 58.61
N SER A 141 -9.33 -21.47 58.41
CA SER A 141 -9.82 -22.24 57.27
C SER A 141 -9.97 -21.31 56.07
N VAL A 142 -9.39 -21.71 54.98
CA VAL A 142 -9.59 -21.00 53.70
C VAL A 142 -10.71 -21.75 52.98
N ASP A 143 -11.79 -21.06 52.71
CA ASP A 143 -12.93 -21.62 51.96
C ASP A 143 -12.48 -21.99 50.54
N ASP A 144 -13.18 -22.93 49.92
CA ASP A 144 -12.97 -23.30 48.53
C ASP A 144 -13.20 -22.08 47.61
N VAL A 145 -12.49 -22.10 46.48
CA VAL A 145 -12.62 -21.06 45.48
C VAL A 145 -14.05 -20.95 44.94
N SER A 146 -14.56 -19.75 44.83
CA SER A 146 -15.87 -19.51 44.20
C SER A 146 -15.74 -19.65 42.68
N VAL A 147 -16.49 -20.59 42.11
CA VAL A 147 -16.45 -20.96 40.71
C VAL A 147 -17.80 -20.81 40.06
N THR A 148 -17.86 -20.08 38.97
CA THR A 148 -19.00 -20.07 38.06
C THR A 148 -18.69 -20.90 36.82
N ARG A 149 -19.60 -21.77 36.39
CA ARG A 149 -19.44 -22.59 35.17
C ARG A 149 -20.43 -22.11 34.10
N SER A 150 -19.92 -21.97 32.88
CA SER A 150 -20.70 -21.65 31.68
C SER A 150 -20.55 -22.76 30.64
N GLY A 151 -21.59 -23.53 30.41
CA GLY A 151 -21.62 -24.57 29.37
C GLY A 151 -21.52 -23.99 27.95
N ASP A 152 -22.02 -22.76 27.76
CA ASP A 152 -21.98 -22.08 26.46
C ASP A 152 -20.56 -21.76 26.08
N GLU A 153 -19.71 -21.31 27.02
CA GLU A 153 -18.27 -21.02 26.76
C GLU A 153 -17.52 -22.30 26.43
N LEU A 154 -17.74 -23.39 27.17
CA LEU A 154 -17.14 -24.69 26.87
C LEU A 154 -17.58 -25.17 25.48
N THR A 155 -18.85 -25.09 25.14
CA THR A 155 -19.39 -25.47 23.83
C THR A 155 -18.75 -24.62 22.71
N ALA A 156 -18.65 -23.30 22.91
CA ALA A 156 -18.01 -22.40 21.97
C ALA A 156 -16.51 -22.71 21.79
N TYR A 157 -15.81 -23.02 22.88
CA TYR A 157 -14.41 -23.45 22.83
C TYR A 157 -14.24 -24.74 22.03
N MET A 158 -15.06 -25.77 22.33
CA MET A 158 -15.03 -27.06 21.63
C MET A 158 -15.29 -26.87 20.13
N ALA A 159 -16.30 -26.10 19.76
CA ALA A 159 -16.64 -25.83 18.36
C ALA A 159 -15.52 -25.10 17.62
N ARG A 160 -14.90 -24.10 18.28
CA ARG A 160 -13.82 -23.31 17.69
C ARG A 160 -12.50 -24.10 17.54
N THR A 161 -12.17 -24.94 18.53
CA THR A 161 -10.85 -25.59 18.60
C THR A 161 -10.84 -26.97 17.95
N PHE A 162 -11.92 -27.73 18.09
CA PHE A 162 -12.01 -29.13 17.66
C PHE A 162 -13.03 -29.33 16.53
N GLY A 163 -13.94 -28.38 16.33
CA GLY A 163 -15.07 -28.56 15.41
C GLY A 163 -16.05 -29.65 15.86
N SER A 164 -17.03 -29.96 15.03
CA SER A 164 -18.04 -31.00 15.33
C SER A 164 -17.48 -32.43 15.34
N GLU A 165 -16.32 -32.65 14.70
CA GLU A 165 -15.70 -33.96 14.54
C GLU A 165 -14.52 -34.20 15.50
N CYS A 166 -14.32 -33.31 16.48
CA CYS A 166 -13.18 -33.34 17.38
C CYS A 166 -11.84 -33.51 16.63
N LYS A 167 -11.59 -32.65 15.63
CA LYS A 167 -10.42 -32.73 14.76
C LYS A 167 -9.48 -31.56 14.98
N ILE A 168 -8.24 -31.84 15.34
CA ILE A 168 -7.14 -30.86 15.36
C ILE A 168 -6.22 -31.12 14.18
N ALA A 169 -5.95 -30.10 13.38
CA ALA A 169 -4.96 -30.20 12.31
C ALA A 169 -3.54 -30.27 12.90
N PRO A 170 -2.66 -31.09 12.34
CA PRO A 170 -1.26 -31.07 12.71
C PRO A 170 -0.63 -29.73 12.33
N LYS A 171 0.36 -29.30 13.09
CA LYS A 171 1.18 -28.14 12.77
C LYS A 171 2.60 -28.58 12.52
N ASP A 172 3.12 -28.26 11.36
CA ASP A 172 4.48 -28.58 10.97
C ASP A 172 5.51 -27.80 11.81
N ALA A 173 6.67 -28.41 12.02
CA ALA A 173 7.82 -27.68 12.52
C ALA A 173 8.24 -26.61 11.53
N SER A 174 8.70 -25.49 12.04
CA SER A 174 9.20 -24.37 11.24
C SER A 174 10.56 -23.89 11.76
N ILE A 175 11.24 -23.08 10.96
CA ILE A 175 12.48 -22.44 11.36
C ILE A 175 12.25 -20.93 11.38
N VAL A 176 12.70 -20.28 12.44
CA VAL A 176 12.64 -18.82 12.60
C VAL A 176 14.03 -18.27 12.81
N VAL A 177 14.22 -17.02 12.41
CA VAL A 177 15.43 -16.26 12.64
C VAL A 177 15.28 -15.49 13.95
N GLU A 178 16.15 -15.75 14.92
CA GLU A 178 16.22 -15.02 16.19
C GLU A 178 17.62 -14.38 16.32
N GLY A 179 17.72 -13.09 15.99
CA GLY A 179 19.01 -12.39 15.93
C GLY A 179 19.94 -13.01 14.90
N ASP A 180 21.12 -13.46 15.32
CA ASP A 180 22.12 -14.11 14.47
C ASP A 180 22.04 -15.66 14.47
N ALA A 181 20.91 -16.22 14.87
CA ALA A 181 20.72 -17.66 14.97
C ALA A 181 19.42 -18.11 14.31
N LEU A 182 19.43 -19.35 13.85
CA LEU A 182 18.24 -20.06 13.39
C LEU A 182 17.74 -20.99 14.50
N LYS A 183 16.43 -21.07 14.69
CA LYS A 183 15.81 -21.89 15.72
C LYS A 183 14.63 -22.67 15.16
N VAL A 184 14.55 -23.95 15.53
CA VAL A 184 13.38 -24.76 15.22
C VAL A 184 12.24 -24.41 16.16
N VAL A 185 11.09 -24.12 15.59
CA VAL A 185 9.80 -24.07 16.30
C VAL A 185 9.20 -25.48 16.19
N PRO A 186 8.95 -26.17 17.32
CA PRO A 186 8.52 -27.54 17.29
C PRO A 186 7.19 -27.77 16.58
N ALA A 187 7.09 -28.92 15.95
CA ALA A 187 5.86 -29.43 15.38
C ALA A 187 4.85 -29.84 16.47
N THR A 188 3.60 -29.83 16.13
CA THR A 188 2.55 -30.42 16.97
C THR A 188 1.73 -31.38 16.12
N SER A 189 1.59 -32.64 16.61
CA SER A 189 0.71 -33.59 15.93
C SER A 189 -0.75 -33.16 16.07
N GLY A 190 -1.53 -33.36 15.06
CA GLY A 190 -2.99 -33.27 15.08
C GLY A 190 -3.65 -34.58 15.48
N GLY A 191 -4.93 -34.67 15.26
CA GLY A 191 -5.68 -35.91 15.48
C GLY A 191 -7.19 -35.72 15.54
N THR A 192 -7.88 -36.81 15.75
CA THR A 192 -9.31 -36.84 16.02
C THR A 192 -9.55 -37.47 17.39
N CYS A 193 -10.57 -37.07 18.11
CA CYS A 193 -10.95 -37.65 19.39
C CYS A 193 -12.45 -37.97 19.46
N ASP A 194 -12.89 -38.63 20.52
CA ASP A 194 -14.32 -38.70 20.86
C ASP A 194 -14.73 -37.34 21.46
N TYR A 195 -15.61 -36.65 20.74
CA TYR A 195 -16.08 -35.33 21.15
C TYR A 195 -16.81 -35.38 22.52
N ALA A 196 -17.65 -36.40 22.75
CA ALA A 196 -18.42 -36.54 23.98
C ALA A 196 -17.52 -36.86 25.19
N GLU A 197 -16.52 -37.70 24.98
CA GLU A 197 -15.52 -38.04 26.01
C GLU A 197 -14.73 -36.79 26.42
N LEU A 198 -14.20 -36.03 25.44
CA LEU A 198 -13.43 -34.83 25.70
C LEU A 198 -14.27 -33.73 26.36
N TYR A 199 -15.50 -33.50 25.85
CA TYR A 199 -16.42 -32.53 26.43
C TYR A 199 -16.70 -32.85 27.89
N GLY A 200 -17.08 -34.11 28.19
CA GLY A 200 -17.36 -34.55 29.55
C GLY A 200 -16.16 -34.54 30.49
N ALA A 201 -14.95 -34.72 29.96
CA ALA A 201 -13.72 -34.59 30.73
C ALA A 201 -13.41 -33.12 31.07
N LEU A 202 -13.55 -32.21 30.10
CA LEU A 202 -13.34 -30.77 30.32
C LEU A 202 -14.38 -30.15 31.24
N GLU A 203 -15.64 -30.61 31.17
CA GLU A 203 -16.71 -30.18 32.04
C GLU A 203 -16.45 -30.51 33.53
N LYS A 204 -15.73 -31.60 33.81
CA LYS A 204 -15.41 -32.06 35.16
C LYS A 204 -14.14 -31.47 35.74
N VAL A 205 -13.40 -30.65 34.99
CA VAL A 205 -12.14 -30.05 35.46
C VAL A 205 -12.37 -29.25 36.74
N ALA A 206 -11.49 -29.47 37.72
CA ALA A 206 -11.46 -28.68 38.94
C ALA A 206 -10.81 -27.30 38.68
N ALA A 207 -11.36 -26.27 39.29
CA ALA A 207 -10.82 -24.93 39.22
C ALA A 207 -9.65 -24.79 40.21
N VAL A 208 -8.49 -25.24 39.81
CA VAL A 208 -7.24 -25.17 40.57
C VAL A 208 -6.14 -24.50 39.74
N PRO A 209 -5.10 -23.90 40.35
CA PRO A 209 -4.02 -23.23 39.63
C PRO A 209 -3.20 -24.15 38.71
N ALA A 210 -3.16 -25.44 39.02
CA ALA A 210 -2.51 -26.47 38.21
C ALA A 210 -3.49 -27.64 38.00
N PRO A 211 -4.40 -27.55 37.01
CA PRO A 211 -5.34 -28.63 36.74
C PRO A 211 -4.62 -29.89 36.28
N GLU A 212 -5.20 -31.04 36.59
CA GLU A 212 -4.71 -32.33 36.10
C GLU A 212 -4.83 -32.42 34.57
N LYS A 213 -3.91 -33.17 33.96
CA LYS A 213 -3.98 -33.46 32.53
C LYS A 213 -5.20 -34.32 32.21
N ILE A 214 -5.79 -34.06 31.07
CA ILE A 214 -6.86 -34.88 30.50
C ILE A 214 -6.23 -35.80 29.43
N THR A 215 -6.53 -37.05 29.47
CA THR A 215 -6.17 -38.00 28.42
C THR A 215 -7.45 -38.64 27.87
N VAL A 216 -7.65 -38.53 26.55
CA VAL A 216 -8.82 -39.10 25.85
C VAL A 216 -8.35 -40.01 24.73
N GLY A 217 -9.19 -40.99 24.37
CA GLY A 217 -8.97 -41.82 23.21
C GLY A 217 -8.96 -41.00 21.91
N GLY A 218 -8.05 -41.33 20.98
CA GLY A 218 -8.01 -40.58 19.73
C GLY A 218 -7.05 -41.16 18.69
N THR A 219 -7.21 -40.70 17.45
CA THR A 219 -6.29 -40.99 16.35
C THR A 219 -5.31 -39.83 16.20
N VAL A 220 -4.02 -40.13 16.17
CA VAL A 220 -2.96 -39.12 16.00
C VAL A 220 -2.66 -38.95 14.53
N ILE A 221 -2.58 -37.68 14.09
CA ILE A 221 -2.14 -37.30 12.74
C ILE A 221 -0.78 -36.62 12.88
N ALA A 222 0.26 -37.25 12.34
CA ALA A 222 1.61 -36.70 12.37
C ALA A 222 1.70 -35.43 11.48
N PRO A 223 2.53 -34.46 11.85
CA PRO A 223 2.86 -33.34 10.96
C PRO A 223 3.66 -33.86 9.75
N ALA A 224 3.53 -33.18 8.61
CA ALA A 224 4.30 -33.52 7.41
C ALA A 224 5.79 -33.22 7.63
N VAL A 225 6.11 -32.15 8.35
CA VAL A 225 7.45 -31.80 8.78
C VAL A 225 7.54 -31.91 10.31
N ASP A 226 8.25 -32.91 10.78
CA ASP A 226 8.59 -33.09 12.20
C ASP A 226 9.85 -32.29 12.59
N ASP A 227 10.17 -32.27 13.88
CA ASP A 227 11.33 -31.56 14.43
C ASP A 227 12.65 -32.08 13.87
N THR A 228 12.73 -33.36 13.57
CA THR A 228 13.96 -33.98 13.02
C THR A 228 14.21 -33.48 11.60
N LYS A 229 13.18 -33.45 10.77
CA LYS A 229 13.25 -32.90 9.41
C LYS A 229 13.60 -31.43 9.42
N ALA A 230 12.95 -30.63 10.28
CA ALA A 230 13.25 -29.21 10.42
C ALA A 230 14.69 -28.97 10.90
N LYS A 231 15.14 -29.77 11.87
CA LYS A 231 16.53 -29.71 12.35
C LYS A 231 17.54 -30.05 11.25
N ALA A 232 17.27 -31.05 10.44
CA ALA A 232 18.14 -31.43 9.33
C ALA A 232 18.29 -30.27 8.31
N VAL A 233 17.19 -29.58 7.98
CA VAL A 233 17.24 -28.39 7.12
C VAL A 233 18.04 -27.26 7.78
N LEU A 234 17.80 -26.99 9.06
CA LEU A 234 18.55 -26.00 9.82
C LEU A 234 20.04 -26.29 9.82
N ASP A 235 20.43 -27.51 10.18
CA ASP A 235 21.83 -27.92 10.26
C ASP A 235 22.53 -27.81 8.88
N SER A 236 21.82 -28.17 7.80
CA SER A 236 22.31 -28.01 6.42
C SER A 236 22.55 -26.54 6.07
N VAL A 237 21.60 -25.68 6.36
CA VAL A 237 21.73 -24.24 6.08
C VAL A 237 22.87 -23.62 6.88
N VAL A 238 22.97 -23.93 8.18
CA VAL A 238 24.03 -23.44 9.05
C VAL A 238 25.41 -23.88 8.56
N ALA A 239 25.55 -25.16 8.18
CA ALA A 239 26.83 -25.69 7.67
C ALA A 239 27.27 -25.02 6.36
N ARG A 240 26.31 -24.74 5.45
CA ARG A 240 26.62 -24.13 4.16
C ARG A 240 26.89 -22.61 4.26
N VAL A 241 26.14 -21.89 5.05
CA VAL A 241 26.32 -20.43 5.21
C VAL A 241 27.62 -20.13 5.98
N GLY A 242 27.96 -20.94 6.99
CA GLY A 242 29.15 -20.73 7.81
C GLY A 242 29.21 -19.34 8.43
N GLU A 243 30.36 -18.70 8.40
CA GLU A 243 30.51 -17.29 8.86
C GLU A 243 30.14 -16.28 7.78
N ALA A 244 30.28 -16.64 6.50
CA ALA A 244 29.93 -15.83 5.36
C ALA A 244 29.81 -16.68 4.09
N VAL A 245 28.93 -16.28 3.17
CA VAL A 245 28.83 -16.90 1.84
C VAL A 245 29.78 -16.20 0.88
N ALA A 246 30.71 -16.97 0.29
CA ALA A 246 31.60 -16.46 -0.74
C ALA A 246 30.82 -16.18 -2.04
N ILE A 247 31.01 -15.00 -2.62
CA ILE A 247 30.42 -14.59 -3.88
C ILE A 247 31.48 -14.06 -4.82
N GLN A 248 31.48 -14.49 -6.08
CA GLN A 248 32.37 -13.96 -7.10
C GLN A 248 31.70 -12.75 -7.79
N VAL A 249 32.40 -11.62 -7.78
CA VAL A 249 31.96 -10.37 -8.43
C VAL A 249 33.08 -9.91 -9.37
N GLU A 250 32.85 -9.91 -10.67
CA GLU A 250 33.86 -9.54 -11.68
C GLU A 250 35.16 -10.34 -11.54
N GLY A 251 35.07 -11.63 -11.24
CA GLY A 251 36.23 -12.49 -11.03
C GLY A 251 36.98 -12.30 -9.71
N LYS A 252 36.53 -11.39 -8.85
CA LYS A 252 37.05 -11.20 -7.49
C LYS A 252 36.15 -11.88 -6.48
N GLN A 253 36.76 -12.52 -5.51
CA GLN A 253 36.03 -13.15 -4.41
C GLN A 253 35.68 -12.10 -3.35
N GLU A 254 34.43 -12.02 -3.02
CA GLU A 254 33.81 -11.18 -1.98
C GLU A 254 33.03 -12.08 -1.01
N SER A 255 32.41 -11.50 0.01
CA SER A 255 31.64 -12.26 0.98
C SER A 255 30.31 -11.56 1.35
N ILE A 256 29.30 -12.38 1.56
CA ILE A 256 28.01 -11.95 2.13
C ILE A 256 28.03 -12.43 3.59
N PRO A 257 27.99 -11.52 4.57
CA PRO A 257 28.00 -11.87 6.00
C PRO A 257 26.82 -12.79 6.36
N ARG A 258 27.05 -13.79 7.24
CA ARG A 258 26.03 -14.72 7.73
C ARG A 258 24.76 -14.00 8.20
N ALA A 259 24.91 -12.95 9.01
CA ALA A 259 23.79 -12.18 9.54
C ALA A 259 22.88 -11.65 8.43
N LYS A 260 23.46 -11.22 7.29
CA LYS A 260 22.67 -10.77 6.13
C LYS A 260 21.97 -11.91 5.43
N VAL A 261 22.65 -13.04 5.25
CA VAL A 261 22.00 -14.23 4.67
C VAL A 261 20.82 -14.67 5.54
N TYR A 262 21.00 -14.75 6.86
CA TYR A 262 19.92 -15.14 7.79
C TYR A 262 18.75 -14.16 7.77
N GLU A 263 19.01 -12.85 7.69
CA GLU A 263 17.97 -11.81 7.55
C GLU A 263 17.08 -12.05 6.32
N TRP A 264 17.62 -12.65 5.27
CA TRP A 264 16.91 -12.91 4.01
C TRP A 264 16.21 -14.26 3.98
N LEU A 265 16.57 -15.21 4.88
CA LEU A 265 16.01 -16.56 4.83
C LEU A 265 14.53 -16.57 5.17
N GLU A 266 13.81 -17.34 4.40
CA GLU A 266 12.42 -17.73 4.61
C GLU A 266 12.32 -19.25 4.50
N PHE A 267 11.49 -19.84 5.35
CA PHE A 267 11.26 -21.27 5.39
C PHE A 267 9.78 -21.55 5.17
N THR A 268 9.47 -22.35 4.17
CA THR A 268 8.09 -22.70 3.80
C THR A 268 7.96 -24.20 3.59
N VAL A 269 6.78 -24.74 3.87
CA VAL A 269 6.49 -26.15 3.58
C VAL A 269 5.86 -26.22 2.19
N VAL A 270 6.49 -26.98 1.30
CA VAL A 270 6.02 -27.24 -0.07
C VAL A 270 5.93 -28.76 -0.23
N ASP A 271 4.75 -29.27 -0.54
CA ASP A 271 4.47 -30.69 -0.70
C ASP A 271 4.98 -31.57 0.46
N GLY A 272 4.83 -31.05 1.70
CA GLY A 272 5.25 -31.74 2.91
C GLY A 272 6.76 -31.73 3.20
N VAL A 273 7.52 -30.91 2.46
CA VAL A 273 8.96 -30.71 2.64
C VAL A 273 9.23 -29.27 3.06
N LEU A 274 10.02 -29.08 4.12
CA LEU A 274 10.48 -27.76 4.53
C LEU A 274 11.61 -27.30 3.60
N VAL A 275 11.38 -26.21 2.87
CA VAL A 275 12.36 -25.64 1.94
C VAL A 275 12.78 -24.24 2.39
N SER A 276 14.07 -23.95 2.24
CA SER A 276 14.62 -22.61 2.45
C SER A 276 14.54 -21.80 1.17
N SER A 277 14.27 -20.51 1.29
CA SER A 277 14.33 -19.54 0.21
C SER A 277 14.91 -18.22 0.70
N VAL A 278 15.30 -17.37 -0.23
CA VAL A 278 15.86 -16.06 0.05
C VAL A 278 14.82 -14.99 -0.33
N ASN A 279 14.49 -14.12 0.62
CA ASN A 279 13.61 -12.98 0.37
C ASN A 279 14.22 -12.05 -0.68
N GLY A 280 13.55 -11.95 -1.83
CA GLY A 280 14.05 -11.23 -3.00
C GLY A 280 14.20 -9.73 -2.78
N GLU A 281 13.32 -9.11 -2.01
CA GLU A 281 13.34 -7.67 -1.76
C GLU A 281 14.54 -7.26 -0.88
N ARG A 282 14.69 -7.94 0.28
CA ARG A 282 15.76 -7.65 1.23
C ARG A 282 17.14 -7.94 0.65
N ALA A 283 17.30 -9.12 0.04
CA ALA A 283 18.56 -9.53 -0.59
C ALA A 283 18.89 -8.62 -1.78
N GLY A 284 17.89 -8.31 -2.64
CA GLY A 284 18.08 -7.48 -3.82
C GLY A 284 18.55 -6.07 -3.51
N ALA A 285 17.97 -5.44 -2.48
CA ALA A 285 18.37 -4.11 -2.04
C ALA A 285 19.84 -4.10 -1.60
N TRP A 286 20.24 -5.03 -0.74
CA TRP A 286 21.60 -5.11 -0.23
C TRP A 286 22.62 -5.47 -1.33
N LEU A 287 22.31 -6.44 -2.21
CA LEU A 287 23.17 -6.81 -3.33
C LEU A 287 23.37 -5.66 -4.31
N ALA A 288 22.31 -4.90 -4.61
CA ALA A 288 22.36 -3.74 -5.48
C ALA A 288 23.22 -2.61 -4.88
N GLU A 289 23.06 -2.33 -3.59
CA GLU A 289 23.84 -1.33 -2.88
C GLU A 289 25.33 -1.72 -2.81
N THR A 290 25.61 -3.00 -2.48
CA THR A 290 26.97 -3.46 -2.20
C THR A 290 27.77 -3.74 -3.48
N PHE A 291 27.16 -4.38 -4.48
CA PHE A 291 27.84 -4.87 -5.67
C PHE A 291 27.37 -4.20 -6.97
N GLY A 292 26.23 -3.48 -6.95
CA GLY A 292 25.65 -2.91 -8.16
C GLY A 292 26.59 -1.98 -8.92
N ALA A 293 27.26 -1.08 -8.21
CA ALA A 293 28.17 -0.12 -8.81
C ALA A 293 29.40 -0.78 -9.50
N ARG A 294 29.84 -1.94 -9.03
CA ARG A 294 31.00 -2.65 -9.61
C ARG A 294 30.66 -3.31 -10.94
N LEU A 295 29.44 -3.85 -11.08
CA LEU A 295 28.98 -4.45 -12.33
C LEU A 295 28.39 -3.43 -13.31
N ALA A 296 28.18 -2.17 -12.85
CA ALA A 296 27.53 -1.16 -13.65
C ALA A 296 28.45 -0.62 -14.74
N VAL A 297 28.08 -0.85 -15.98
CA VAL A 297 28.62 -0.18 -17.16
C VAL A 297 27.50 0.63 -17.77
N LYS A 298 27.71 1.96 -17.88
CA LYS A 298 26.68 2.84 -18.45
C LYS A 298 26.46 2.48 -19.92
N PRO A 299 25.23 2.29 -20.38
CA PRO A 299 24.96 2.07 -21.78
C PRO A 299 25.27 3.33 -22.60
N GLY A 300 25.74 3.13 -23.79
CA GLY A 300 25.91 4.20 -24.78
C GLY A 300 24.58 4.63 -25.39
N VAL A 301 24.65 5.49 -26.38
CA VAL A 301 23.49 6.00 -27.11
C VAL A 301 23.57 5.49 -28.56
N THR A 302 22.53 4.76 -28.96
CA THR A 302 22.32 4.44 -30.39
C THR A 302 21.59 5.62 -31.02
N THR A 303 22.28 6.31 -31.97
CA THR A 303 21.67 7.40 -32.72
C THR A 303 21.08 6.87 -34.02
N VAL A 304 19.80 7.11 -34.21
CA VAL A 304 19.07 6.76 -35.44
C VAL A 304 18.67 8.03 -36.15
N THR A 305 19.21 8.22 -37.38
CA THR A 305 18.80 9.34 -38.22
C THR A 305 17.72 8.87 -39.16
N THR A 306 16.61 9.60 -39.15
CA THR A 306 15.46 9.28 -40.01
C THR A 306 15.09 10.45 -40.90
N ARG A 307 14.59 10.15 -42.09
CA ARG A 307 13.90 11.09 -42.97
C ARG A 307 12.52 10.54 -43.27
N ASP A 308 11.47 11.32 -42.98
CA ASP A 308 10.07 10.91 -43.15
C ASP A 308 9.77 9.57 -42.43
N PHE A 309 10.32 9.38 -41.25
CA PHE A 309 10.34 8.14 -40.45
C PHE A 309 11.15 6.98 -41.04
N VAL A 310 11.64 7.08 -42.26
CA VAL A 310 12.51 6.05 -42.85
C VAL A 310 13.91 6.21 -42.27
N GLU A 311 14.46 5.13 -41.72
CA GLU A 311 15.83 5.11 -41.23
C GLU A 311 16.82 5.27 -42.39
N ILE A 312 17.69 6.27 -42.31
CA ILE A 312 18.74 6.53 -43.29
C ILE A 312 20.13 6.21 -42.76
N SER A 313 20.32 6.25 -41.44
CA SER A 313 21.55 5.79 -40.83
C SER A 313 21.33 5.40 -39.37
N ARG A 314 22.20 4.51 -38.90
CA ARG A 314 22.24 4.08 -37.49
C ARG A 314 23.68 4.02 -37.03
N VAL A 315 23.94 4.66 -35.89
CA VAL A 315 25.21 4.54 -35.18
C VAL A 315 24.90 3.86 -33.84
N SER A 316 25.29 2.59 -33.72
CA SER A 316 25.01 1.79 -32.54
C SER A 316 25.90 2.21 -31.38
N GLY A 317 25.29 2.50 -30.25
CA GLY A 317 25.97 2.65 -28.97
C GLY A 317 26.30 1.30 -28.34
N PRO A 318 27.36 1.18 -27.54
CA PRO A 318 27.63 -0.05 -26.80
C PRO A 318 26.53 -0.31 -25.76
N ASN A 319 26.22 -1.59 -25.57
CA ASN A 319 25.38 -1.98 -24.45
C ASN A 319 26.08 -1.72 -23.12
N GLY A 320 25.32 -1.35 -22.12
CA GLY A 320 25.74 -1.31 -20.73
C GLY A 320 25.59 -2.66 -20.04
N ARG A 321 25.93 -2.68 -18.79
CA ARG A 321 25.74 -3.85 -17.90
C ARG A 321 25.26 -3.38 -16.53
N ALA A 322 24.46 -4.17 -15.87
CA ALA A 322 24.03 -3.95 -14.49
C ALA A 322 23.97 -5.29 -13.76
N LEU A 323 23.98 -5.26 -12.44
CA LEU A 323 23.73 -6.44 -11.65
C LEU A 323 22.31 -6.97 -11.94
N ASP A 324 22.20 -8.25 -12.23
CA ASP A 324 20.95 -8.99 -12.21
C ASP A 324 20.72 -9.49 -10.79
N THR A 325 19.98 -8.70 -10.01
CA THR A 325 19.68 -9.04 -8.62
C THR A 325 18.88 -10.32 -8.51
N SER A 326 17.91 -10.54 -9.39
CA SER A 326 17.06 -11.73 -9.39
C SER A 326 17.85 -13.00 -9.66
N ALA A 327 18.67 -12.99 -10.70
CA ALA A 327 19.53 -14.12 -11.03
C ALA A 327 20.59 -14.38 -9.94
N THR A 328 21.13 -13.31 -9.33
CA THR A 328 22.09 -13.43 -8.23
C THR A 328 21.42 -14.02 -6.97
N ILE A 329 20.21 -13.60 -6.63
CA ILE A 329 19.43 -14.16 -5.53
C ILE A 329 19.13 -15.63 -5.77
N ALA A 330 18.81 -16.02 -7.00
CA ALA A 330 18.63 -17.42 -7.36
C ALA A 330 19.91 -18.25 -7.08
N GLN A 331 21.09 -17.72 -7.39
CA GLN A 331 22.36 -18.36 -7.05
C GLN A 331 22.55 -18.52 -5.53
N VAL A 332 22.24 -17.48 -4.74
CA VAL A 332 22.31 -17.56 -3.27
C VAL A 332 21.29 -18.58 -2.74
N THR A 333 20.09 -18.62 -3.27
CA THR A 333 19.04 -19.57 -2.88
C THR A 333 19.47 -21.01 -3.17
N GLN A 334 19.99 -21.27 -4.35
CA GLN A 334 20.51 -22.58 -4.74
C GLN A 334 21.69 -23.01 -3.84
N PHE A 335 22.59 -22.07 -3.53
CA PHE A 335 23.69 -22.33 -2.60
C PHE A 335 23.18 -22.73 -1.22
N VAL A 336 22.26 -21.98 -0.66
CA VAL A 336 21.67 -22.29 0.67
C VAL A 336 20.99 -23.66 0.68
N ARG A 337 20.35 -24.04 -0.44
CA ARG A 337 19.70 -25.36 -0.61
C ARG A 337 20.67 -26.49 -0.87
N GLY A 338 21.92 -26.21 -1.17
CA GLY A 338 22.90 -27.23 -1.55
C GLY A 338 22.81 -27.69 -3.01
N GLU A 339 22.16 -26.89 -3.86
CA GLU A 339 21.97 -27.17 -5.28
C GLU A 339 23.16 -26.68 -6.12
N ASN A 340 23.99 -25.78 -5.58
CA ASN A 340 25.27 -25.36 -6.14
C ASN A 340 26.31 -25.15 -5.04
N ASP A 341 27.60 -25.09 -5.42
CA ASP A 341 28.72 -24.95 -4.49
C ASP A 341 29.39 -23.59 -4.51
N SER A 342 28.91 -22.66 -5.35
CA SER A 342 29.45 -21.31 -5.48
C SER A 342 28.36 -20.33 -5.84
N VAL A 343 28.56 -19.07 -5.44
CA VAL A 343 27.69 -17.97 -5.79
C VAL A 343 28.44 -17.00 -6.68
N VAL A 344 27.81 -16.62 -7.79
CA VAL A 344 28.36 -15.64 -8.72
C VAL A 344 27.36 -14.50 -8.88
N ALA A 345 27.82 -13.26 -8.77
CA ALA A 345 27.03 -12.09 -9.09
C ALA A 345 26.78 -12.03 -10.60
N VAL A 346 25.52 -12.16 -10.98
CA VAL A 346 25.11 -12.24 -12.39
C VAL A 346 24.94 -10.83 -12.96
N GLY A 347 25.61 -10.56 -14.07
CA GLY A 347 25.41 -9.32 -14.82
C GLY A 347 24.33 -9.48 -15.90
N ARG A 348 23.43 -8.50 -16.02
CA ARG A 348 22.49 -8.39 -17.15
C ARG A 348 22.90 -7.30 -18.12
N VAL A 349 22.64 -7.53 -19.38
CA VAL A 349 22.85 -6.51 -20.42
C VAL A 349 21.83 -5.38 -20.27
N VAL A 350 22.30 -4.15 -20.33
CA VAL A 350 21.46 -2.95 -20.40
C VAL A 350 21.60 -2.40 -21.82
N PRO A 351 20.56 -2.45 -22.66
CA PRO A 351 20.64 -1.98 -24.03
C PRO A 351 21.01 -0.50 -24.09
N ALA A 352 21.73 -0.11 -25.16
CA ALA A 352 21.98 1.28 -25.47
C ALA A 352 20.67 2.05 -25.59
N THR A 353 20.64 3.28 -25.09
CA THR A 353 19.47 4.16 -25.22
C THR A 353 19.33 4.63 -26.68
N MET A 354 18.08 4.83 -27.12
CA MET A 354 17.80 5.28 -28.48
C MET A 354 17.65 6.80 -28.50
N ALA A 355 18.37 7.46 -29.38
CA ALA A 355 18.18 8.86 -29.71
C ALA A 355 17.87 9.00 -31.21
N TYR A 356 16.88 9.84 -31.52
CA TYR A 356 16.46 10.06 -32.91
C TYR A 356 16.82 11.48 -33.38
N THR A 357 17.48 11.54 -34.51
CA THR A 357 17.60 12.76 -35.29
C THR A 357 16.63 12.66 -36.45
N ARG A 358 15.57 13.49 -36.45
CA ARG A 358 14.51 13.44 -37.44
C ARG A 358 14.62 14.59 -38.43
N SER A 359 14.45 14.30 -39.69
CA SER A 359 14.28 15.27 -40.76
C SER A 359 13.02 14.92 -41.58
N TYR A 360 12.49 15.90 -42.26
CA TYR A 360 11.30 15.75 -43.10
C TYR A 360 11.59 16.32 -44.49
N SER A 361 11.03 15.68 -45.49
CA SER A 361 11.10 16.18 -46.85
C SER A 361 9.93 17.10 -47.18
N ALA A 362 10.13 18.01 -48.11
CA ALA A 362 9.03 18.86 -48.62
C ALA A 362 8.14 18.09 -49.61
N THR A 363 7.64 16.91 -49.21
CA THR A 363 6.74 16.03 -49.96
C THR A 363 5.50 15.71 -49.15
N ASP A 364 4.48 15.06 -49.75
CA ASP A 364 3.30 14.57 -49.02
C ASP A 364 3.73 13.65 -47.85
N ALA A 365 4.68 12.77 -48.06
CA ALA A 365 5.18 11.85 -47.04
C ALA A 365 5.86 12.61 -45.89
N GLY A 366 6.70 13.61 -46.22
CA GLY A 366 7.38 14.38 -45.18
C GLY A 366 6.44 15.29 -44.38
N LEU A 367 5.45 15.89 -45.03
CA LEU A 367 4.39 16.65 -44.37
C LEU A 367 3.54 15.75 -43.44
N ASN A 368 3.16 14.54 -43.90
CA ASN A 368 2.46 13.57 -43.08
C ASN A 368 3.31 13.17 -41.84
N ALA A 369 4.59 12.87 -42.05
CA ALA A 369 5.50 12.48 -40.98
C ALA A 369 5.72 13.60 -39.94
N LEU A 370 5.80 14.85 -40.38
CA LEU A 370 5.85 16.01 -39.49
C LEU A 370 4.58 16.14 -38.66
N MET A 371 3.39 16.08 -39.29
CA MET A 371 2.11 16.16 -38.60
C MET A 371 1.97 15.03 -37.55
N GLU A 372 2.33 13.81 -37.92
CA GLU A 372 2.30 12.66 -37.02
C GLU A 372 3.23 12.85 -35.82
N HIS A 373 4.50 13.20 -36.06
CA HIS A 373 5.46 13.44 -34.99
C HIS A 373 5.02 14.58 -34.07
N PHE A 374 4.49 15.67 -34.65
CA PHE A 374 3.96 16.78 -33.89
C PHE A 374 2.82 16.31 -32.95
N ALA A 375 1.84 15.62 -33.50
CA ALA A 375 0.70 15.13 -32.74
C ALA A 375 1.08 14.12 -31.64
N GLN A 376 2.13 13.30 -31.85
CA GLN A 376 2.65 12.34 -30.88
C GLN A 376 3.48 13.01 -29.76
N SER A 377 4.09 14.16 -30.04
CA SER A 377 4.98 14.87 -29.11
C SER A 377 4.34 16.03 -28.36
N HIS A 378 3.08 16.36 -28.67
CA HIS A 378 2.33 17.44 -28.05
C HIS A 378 1.02 16.95 -27.39
N PRO A 379 0.56 17.57 -26.32
CA PRO A 379 -0.65 17.17 -25.63
C PRO A 379 -1.91 17.27 -26.54
N GLY A 380 -2.83 16.36 -26.33
CA GLY A 380 -4.15 16.33 -26.99
C GLY A 380 -4.25 15.37 -28.17
N THR A 381 -5.43 15.33 -28.75
CA THR A 381 -5.72 14.60 -29.99
C THR A 381 -5.84 15.58 -31.14
N TYR A 382 -5.40 15.16 -32.32
CA TYR A 382 -5.32 16.01 -33.51
C TYR A 382 -5.97 15.31 -34.71
N GLY A 383 -6.73 16.08 -35.48
CA GLY A 383 -7.13 15.79 -36.84
C GLY A 383 -6.61 16.92 -37.74
N ILE A 384 -5.69 16.62 -38.64
CA ILE A 384 -5.00 17.65 -39.45
C ILE A 384 -5.18 17.32 -40.94
N SER A 385 -5.48 18.33 -41.76
CA SER A 385 -5.50 18.22 -43.21
C SER A 385 -4.86 19.46 -43.84
N LEU A 386 -3.95 19.22 -44.78
CA LEU A 386 -3.31 20.24 -45.60
C LEU A 386 -3.53 19.92 -47.08
N ILE A 387 -4.01 20.91 -47.85
CA ILE A 387 -4.22 20.79 -49.31
C ILE A 387 -3.59 22.00 -49.96
N GLU A 388 -2.55 21.82 -50.76
CA GLU A 388 -2.00 22.90 -51.57
C GLU A 388 -2.85 23.14 -52.81
N LEU A 389 -3.32 24.35 -52.97
CA LEU A 389 -4.16 24.80 -54.06
C LEU A 389 -3.35 25.34 -55.25
N SER A 390 -2.12 25.74 -54.99
CA SER A 390 -1.13 26.15 -55.99
C SER A 390 0.30 25.82 -55.54
N GLY A 391 1.28 25.97 -56.38
CA GLY A 391 2.66 25.54 -56.09
C GLY A 391 2.86 24.05 -56.36
N ALA A 392 3.40 23.31 -55.40
CA ALA A 392 3.75 21.90 -55.54
C ALA A 392 2.55 20.93 -55.53
N ARG A 393 1.36 21.43 -55.17
CA ARG A 393 0.12 20.67 -55.15
C ARG A 393 0.13 19.46 -54.18
N ARG A 394 0.82 19.58 -53.06
CA ARG A 394 0.92 18.52 -52.03
C ARG A 394 -0.38 18.36 -51.25
N HIS A 395 -0.62 17.12 -50.84
CA HIS A 395 -1.72 16.76 -49.97
C HIS A 395 -1.20 15.95 -48.79
N ALA A 396 -1.47 16.41 -47.57
CA ALA A 396 -1.03 15.73 -46.38
C ALA A 396 -2.11 15.72 -45.30
N ASN A 397 -2.12 14.68 -44.50
CA ASN A 397 -3.05 14.62 -43.39
C ASN A 397 -2.51 13.72 -42.25
N TYR A 398 -2.98 13.98 -41.06
CA TYR A 398 -2.84 13.10 -39.91
C TYR A 398 -4.20 12.94 -39.24
N LYS A 399 -4.73 11.69 -39.27
CA LYS A 399 -6.09 11.43 -38.77
C LYS A 399 -7.12 12.44 -39.27
N GLY A 400 -6.93 12.93 -40.48
CA GLY A 400 -7.73 14.00 -41.07
C GLY A 400 -9.19 13.62 -41.27
N ASP A 401 -9.50 12.33 -41.29
CA ASP A 401 -10.85 11.77 -41.43
C ASP A 401 -11.53 11.42 -40.08
N THR A 402 -10.86 11.71 -38.95
CA THR A 402 -11.43 11.55 -37.61
C THR A 402 -12.44 12.64 -37.32
N GLN A 403 -13.62 12.25 -36.85
CA GLN A 403 -14.69 13.18 -36.49
C GLN A 403 -14.41 13.90 -35.16
N PHE A 404 -14.60 15.20 -35.17
CA PHE A 404 -14.60 16.07 -33.99
C PHE A 404 -15.95 16.78 -33.87
N THR A 405 -16.33 17.16 -32.64
CA THR A 405 -17.37 18.17 -32.46
C THR A 405 -16.79 19.51 -32.93
N THR A 406 -17.42 20.14 -33.88
CA THR A 406 -16.84 21.25 -34.65
C THR A 406 -16.69 22.57 -33.88
N ALA A 407 -17.28 22.64 -32.67
CA ALA A 407 -17.46 23.95 -32.02
C ALA A 407 -17.97 24.99 -33.08
N SER A 408 -17.32 26.15 -33.23
CA SER A 408 -17.77 27.17 -34.18
C SER A 408 -17.27 27.02 -35.63
N THR A 409 -16.52 25.96 -35.98
CA THR A 409 -16.14 25.73 -37.37
C THR A 409 -17.33 25.26 -38.21
N TYR A 410 -18.40 24.71 -37.60
CA TYR A 410 -19.66 24.41 -38.32
C TYR A 410 -20.22 25.61 -39.07
N LYS A 411 -19.90 26.82 -38.65
CA LYS A 411 -20.37 28.06 -39.28
C LYS A 411 -19.87 28.22 -40.72
N LEU A 412 -18.83 27.49 -41.10
CA LEU A 412 -18.38 27.36 -42.48
C LEU A 412 -19.50 26.74 -43.37
N PHE A 413 -20.08 25.62 -42.93
CA PHE A 413 -21.16 24.94 -43.66
C PHE A 413 -22.46 25.75 -43.64
N VAL A 414 -22.73 26.48 -42.50
CA VAL A 414 -23.88 27.41 -42.45
C VAL A 414 -23.72 28.55 -43.47
N ALA A 415 -22.48 29.11 -43.58
CA ALA A 415 -22.19 30.14 -44.57
C ALA A 415 -22.40 29.67 -46.02
N TYR A 416 -21.88 28.44 -46.31
CA TYR A 416 -22.10 27.81 -47.61
C TYR A 416 -23.59 27.71 -47.93
N SER A 417 -24.37 27.12 -47.05
CA SER A 417 -25.80 26.93 -47.20
C SER A 417 -26.58 28.25 -47.35
N ALA A 418 -26.18 29.30 -46.62
CA ALA A 418 -26.78 30.62 -46.72
C ALA A 418 -26.52 31.26 -48.11
N LEU A 419 -25.28 31.12 -48.61
CA LEU A 419 -24.90 31.67 -49.93
C LEU A 419 -25.57 30.92 -51.08
N LEU A 420 -25.81 29.61 -50.97
CA LEU A 420 -26.63 28.91 -51.94
C LEU A 420 -28.03 29.48 -52.06
N ARG A 421 -28.63 29.90 -50.97
CA ARG A 421 -29.95 30.51 -50.94
C ARG A 421 -29.95 31.93 -51.50
N VAL A 422 -28.86 32.67 -51.29
CA VAL A 422 -28.67 33.98 -51.93
C VAL A 422 -28.54 33.86 -53.44
N GLU A 423 -27.71 32.90 -53.93
CA GLU A 423 -27.51 32.68 -55.36
C GLU A 423 -28.77 32.16 -56.09
N SER A 424 -29.60 31.39 -55.40
CA SER A 424 -30.90 30.94 -55.94
C SER A 424 -32.00 32.01 -55.85
N GLY A 425 -31.75 33.17 -55.22
CA GLY A 425 -32.76 34.22 -54.99
C GLY A 425 -33.76 33.89 -53.88
N ALA A 426 -33.58 32.79 -53.16
CA ALA A 426 -34.46 32.42 -52.05
C ALA A 426 -34.26 33.33 -50.82
N TRP A 427 -33.06 33.91 -50.66
CA TRP A 427 -32.75 34.90 -49.65
C TRP A 427 -32.16 36.17 -50.28
N ASN A 428 -32.47 37.30 -49.62
CA ASN A 428 -31.89 38.58 -49.96
C ASN A 428 -30.99 39.09 -48.83
N TRP A 429 -29.95 39.83 -49.15
CA TRP A 429 -29.03 40.40 -48.20
C TRP A 429 -29.70 41.34 -47.15
N SER A 430 -30.86 41.88 -47.50
CA SER A 430 -31.69 42.74 -46.61
C SER A 430 -32.62 41.94 -45.69
N ASP A 431 -32.76 40.62 -45.87
CA ASP A 431 -33.67 39.80 -45.06
C ASP A 431 -33.29 39.82 -43.60
N GLN A 432 -34.27 39.99 -42.71
CA GLN A 432 -34.04 40.00 -41.26
C GLN A 432 -33.75 38.58 -40.77
N ILE A 433 -32.66 38.42 -39.98
CA ILE A 433 -32.18 37.13 -39.50
C ILE A 433 -32.29 37.03 -37.97
N ALA A 434 -31.60 37.87 -37.22
CA ALA A 434 -31.59 37.78 -35.77
C ALA A 434 -31.31 39.14 -35.10
N GLY A 435 -32.04 39.45 -34.03
CA GLY A 435 -31.75 40.61 -33.18
C GLY A 435 -31.79 41.95 -33.93
N GLY A 436 -32.71 42.12 -34.90
CA GLY A 436 -32.80 43.32 -35.73
C GLY A 436 -31.71 43.46 -36.78
N ARG A 437 -30.87 42.45 -36.98
CA ARG A 437 -29.78 42.37 -37.98
C ARG A 437 -30.28 41.66 -39.24
N ASN A 438 -29.96 42.24 -40.38
CA ASN A 438 -30.20 41.61 -41.66
C ASN A 438 -29.14 40.54 -42.02
N LEU A 439 -29.31 39.84 -43.13
CA LEU A 439 -28.40 38.77 -43.57
C LEU A 439 -26.96 39.27 -43.77
N THR A 440 -26.79 40.48 -44.35
CA THR A 440 -25.45 41.08 -44.52
C THR A 440 -24.71 41.19 -43.16
N GLN A 441 -25.40 41.79 -42.16
CA GLN A 441 -24.82 41.96 -40.82
C GLN A 441 -24.59 40.63 -40.11
N CYS A 442 -25.56 39.72 -40.18
CA CYS A 442 -25.46 38.42 -39.55
C CYS A 442 -24.40 37.53 -40.18
N PHE A 443 -24.23 37.53 -41.50
CA PHE A 443 -23.20 36.79 -42.19
C PHE A 443 -21.79 37.27 -41.77
N ASP A 444 -21.61 38.59 -41.73
CA ASP A 444 -20.37 39.21 -41.31
C ASP A 444 -20.04 38.88 -39.83
N ASP A 445 -20.98 39.12 -38.92
CA ASP A 445 -20.82 38.85 -37.49
C ASP A 445 -20.56 37.36 -37.21
N MET A 446 -21.23 36.43 -37.88
CA MET A 446 -21.07 35.01 -37.78
C MET A 446 -19.64 34.57 -38.16
N ILE A 447 -19.10 35.10 -39.25
CA ILE A 447 -17.76 34.67 -39.73
C ILE A 447 -16.66 35.46 -39.04
N VAL A 448 -16.79 36.79 -38.89
CA VAL A 448 -15.74 37.65 -38.35
C VAL A 448 -15.60 37.53 -36.84
N LYS A 449 -16.74 37.59 -36.10
CA LYS A 449 -16.79 37.57 -34.64
C LYS A 449 -17.21 36.23 -34.04
N SER A 450 -17.56 35.26 -34.90
CA SER A 450 -18.12 33.96 -34.48
C SER A 450 -19.46 34.11 -33.71
N ASP A 451 -20.30 35.06 -34.08
CA ASP A 451 -21.58 35.35 -33.43
C ASP A 451 -22.51 34.12 -33.45
N ASN A 452 -22.98 33.68 -32.27
CA ASN A 452 -23.86 32.52 -32.14
C ASN A 452 -25.32 32.83 -32.54
N PRO A 453 -25.96 33.93 -32.06
CA PRO A 453 -27.32 34.24 -32.40
C PRO A 453 -27.58 34.27 -33.91
N CYS A 454 -26.68 34.86 -34.70
CA CYS A 454 -26.79 34.86 -36.16
C CYS A 454 -26.63 33.49 -36.78
N ALA A 455 -25.64 32.70 -36.30
CA ALA A 455 -25.40 31.35 -36.78
C ALA A 455 -26.59 30.42 -36.50
N GLU A 456 -27.12 30.47 -35.29
CA GLU A 456 -28.24 29.65 -34.84
C GLU A 456 -29.54 30.00 -35.57
N ALA A 457 -29.80 31.29 -35.76
CA ALA A 457 -30.97 31.74 -36.53
C ALA A 457 -30.89 31.26 -37.98
N MET A 458 -29.75 31.41 -38.66
CA MET A 458 -29.53 30.89 -40.00
C MET A 458 -29.65 29.39 -40.04
N LEU A 459 -29.02 28.66 -39.15
CA LEU A 459 -29.06 27.20 -39.03
C LEU A 459 -30.50 26.68 -38.86
N LYS A 460 -31.29 27.35 -37.97
CA LYS A 460 -32.70 27.01 -37.75
C LYS A 460 -33.55 27.29 -39.01
N LYS A 461 -33.29 28.41 -39.70
CA LYS A 461 -34.04 28.80 -40.90
C LYS A 461 -33.71 27.90 -42.09
N ILE A 462 -32.46 27.43 -42.23
CA ILE A 462 -32.02 26.49 -43.27
C ILE A 462 -32.49 25.07 -42.98
N GLY A 463 -32.30 24.62 -41.76
CA GLY A 463 -32.57 23.27 -41.26
C GLY A 463 -31.34 22.36 -41.28
N PHE A 464 -31.18 21.57 -40.21
CA PHE A 464 -30.04 20.67 -39.98
C PHE A 464 -29.88 19.62 -41.11
N GLN A 465 -30.99 19.07 -41.57
CA GLN A 465 -30.97 18.05 -42.65
C GLN A 465 -30.49 18.66 -43.97
N ALA A 466 -30.93 19.87 -44.32
CA ALA A 466 -30.53 20.54 -45.54
C ALA A 466 -29.02 20.81 -45.56
N ILE A 467 -28.46 21.37 -44.50
CA ILE A 467 -27.01 21.62 -44.41
C ILE A 467 -26.22 20.32 -44.49
N THR A 468 -26.69 19.24 -43.81
CA THR A 468 -26.05 17.94 -43.87
C THR A 468 -26.03 17.38 -45.30
N ASN A 469 -27.14 17.51 -46.04
CA ASN A 469 -27.25 17.06 -47.44
C ASN A 469 -26.34 17.89 -48.35
N GLU A 470 -26.29 19.20 -48.17
CA GLU A 470 -25.46 20.13 -48.96
C GLU A 470 -23.97 19.87 -48.70
N ALA A 471 -23.56 19.60 -47.45
CA ALA A 471 -22.21 19.19 -47.11
C ALA A 471 -21.83 17.86 -47.82
N ARG A 472 -22.74 16.88 -47.81
CA ARG A 472 -22.52 15.59 -48.50
C ARG A 472 -22.45 15.74 -50.00
N ALA A 473 -23.24 16.63 -50.58
CA ALA A 473 -23.27 16.86 -52.02
C ALA A 473 -21.93 17.39 -52.56
N ILE A 474 -21.13 18.07 -51.75
CA ILE A 474 -19.79 18.53 -52.15
C ILE A 474 -18.69 17.52 -51.77
N GLY A 475 -19.03 16.36 -51.23
CA GLY A 475 -18.09 15.32 -50.83
C GLY A 475 -17.70 15.34 -49.33
N ALA A 476 -18.20 16.27 -48.52
CA ALA A 476 -17.96 16.31 -47.05
C ALA A 476 -18.86 15.29 -46.33
N THR A 477 -18.58 14.01 -46.55
CA THR A 477 -19.49 12.89 -46.22
C THR A 477 -19.53 12.54 -44.72
N LYS A 478 -18.51 12.94 -43.96
CA LYS A 478 -18.43 12.73 -42.53
C LYS A 478 -18.94 13.94 -41.73
N THR A 479 -19.38 15.01 -42.40
CA THR A 479 -19.98 16.17 -41.76
C THR A 479 -21.49 15.92 -41.54
N SER A 480 -21.95 16.12 -40.29
CA SER A 480 -23.33 15.90 -39.92
C SER A 480 -23.81 16.91 -38.86
N PHE A 481 -24.99 17.46 -39.11
CA PHE A 481 -25.71 18.33 -38.19
C PHE A 481 -26.82 17.62 -37.41
N LEU A 482 -26.92 16.29 -37.57
CA LEU A 482 -28.07 15.49 -37.11
C LEU A 482 -27.79 14.77 -35.76
N GLY A 483 -26.60 14.87 -35.22
CA GLY A 483 -26.24 14.22 -33.97
C GLY A 483 -26.81 14.93 -32.75
N SER A 484 -27.14 14.18 -31.69
CA SER A 484 -27.61 14.72 -30.40
C SER A 484 -26.50 15.42 -29.60
N ASP A 485 -25.25 15.10 -29.87
CA ASP A 485 -24.04 15.56 -29.19
C ASP A 485 -23.28 16.66 -29.98
N GLY A 486 -24.01 17.39 -30.80
CA GLY A 486 -23.53 18.52 -31.57
C GLY A 486 -23.13 18.20 -33.02
N VAL A 487 -22.73 19.25 -33.75
CA VAL A 487 -22.29 19.13 -35.13
C VAL A 487 -20.93 18.44 -35.18
N LYS A 488 -20.81 17.42 -36.03
CA LYS A 488 -19.57 16.69 -36.27
C LYS A 488 -19.02 16.98 -37.66
N SER A 489 -17.70 17.11 -37.75
CA SER A 489 -16.97 17.20 -39.01
C SER A 489 -15.59 16.59 -38.89
N THR A 490 -14.84 16.57 -39.97
CA THR A 490 -13.44 16.16 -40.01
C THR A 490 -12.57 17.25 -40.60
N ALA A 491 -11.26 17.19 -40.32
CA ALA A 491 -10.32 18.14 -40.90
C ALA A 491 -10.30 18.05 -42.43
N GLN A 492 -10.49 16.86 -43.00
CA GLN A 492 -10.60 16.65 -44.46
C GLN A 492 -11.86 17.30 -45.04
N ASP A 493 -13.02 17.13 -44.41
CA ASP A 493 -14.28 17.70 -44.88
C ASP A 493 -14.23 19.24 -44.87
N GLU A 494 -13.69 19.85 -43.78
CA GLU A 494 -13.54 21.30 -43.71
C GLU A 494 -12.48 21.81 -44.69
N ALA A 495 -11.38 21.05 -44.91
CA ALA A 495 -10.35 21.39 -45.88
C ALA A 495 -10.89 21.31 -47.33
N LEU A 496 -11.71 20.30 -47.63
CA LEU A 496 -12.40 20.19 -48.90
C LEU A 496 -13.29 21.39 -49.17
N LEU A 497 -14.16 21.78 -48.21
CA LEU A 497 -15.03 22.91 -48.32
C LEU A 497 -14.26 24.20 -48.66
N LEU A 498 -13.16 24.50 -47.87
CA LEU A 498 -12.35 25.68 -48.11
C LEU A 498 -11.58 25.63 -49.44
N SER A 499 -11.17 24.44 -49.89
CA SER A 499 -10.51 24.24 -51.17
C SER A 499 -11.47 24.56 -52.34
N LEU A 500 -12.69 24.06 -52.27
CA LEU A 500 -13.74 24.31 -53.26
C LEU A 500 -14.16 25.78 -53.25
N LEU A 501 -14.20 26.45 -52.08
CA LEU A 501 -14.48 27.88 -51.97
C LEU A 501 -13.39 28.69 -52.70
N HIS A 502 -12.12 28.40 -52.42
CA HIS A 502 -11.01 29.14 -53.05
C HIS A 502 -10.92 28.91 -54.55
N SER A 503 -11.08 27.65 -54.99
CA SER A 503 -11.03 27.32 -56.42
C SER A 503 -12.22 27.82 -57.26
N GLY A 504 -13.25 28.34 -56.61
CA GLY A 504 -14.45 28.79 -57.27
C GLY A 504 -15.43 27.70 -57.69
N GLN A 505 -15.21 26.45 -57.20
CA GLN A 505 -16.07 25.30 -57.53
C GLN A 505 -17.25 25.14 -56.58
N LEU A 506 -17.28 25.91 -55.49
CA LEU A 506 -18.29 25.77 -54.43
C LEU A 506 -19.54 26.61 -54.72
N LEU A 507 -19.35 27.80 -55.27
CA LEU A 507 -20.40 28.82 -55.51
C LEU A 507 -20.27 29.35 -56.94
N ALA A 508 -21.41 29.63 -57.58
CA ALA A 508 -21.46 30.06 -58.98
C ALA A 508 -21.02 31.55 -59.12
N GLN A 509 -21.40 32.39 -58.18
CA GLN A 509 -21.14 33.83 -58.24
C GLN A 509 -19.81 34.20 -57.55
N GLN A 510 -18.95 34.93 -58.27
CA GLN A 510 -17.71 35.48 -57.72
C GLN A 510 -17.95 36.37 -56.53
N SER A 511 -19.01 37.19 -56.56
CA SER A 511 -19.38 38.07 -55.47
C SER A 511 -19.66 37.34 -54.15
N SER A 512 -20.34 36.19 -54.20
CA SER A 512 -20.59 35.33 -53.01
C SER A 512 -19.30 34.80 -52.42
N ARG A 513 -18.37 34.37 -53.24
CA ARG A 513 -17.05 33.88 -52.83
C ARG A 513 -16.22 34.99 -52.18
N ASP A 514 -16.20 36.17 -52.80
CA ASP A 514 -15.44 37.36 -52.30
C ASP A 514 -15.95 37.82 -50.96
N VAL A 515 -17.27 37.92 -50.78
CA VAL A 515 -17.90 38.28 -49.50
C VAL A 515 -17.45 37.33 -48.41
N TRP A 516 -17.47 36.01 -48.67
CA TRP A 516 -17.10 35.03 -47.64
C TRP A 516 -15.59 35.01 -47.35
N ILE A 517 -14.74 34.98 -48.39
CA ILE A 517 -13.28 35.01 -48.21
C ILE A 517 -12.84 36.30 -47.49
N ASN A 518 -13.43 37.43 -47.81
CA ASN A 518 -13.12 38.69 -47.17
C ASN A 518 -13.58 38.72 -45.70
N ALA A 519 -14.71 38.12 -45.37
CA ALA A 519 -15.14 37.93 -43.99
C ALA A 519 -14.17 37.02 -43.21
N LEU A 520 -13.72 35.91 -43.78
CA LEU A 520 -12.72 35.02 -43.19
C LEU A 520 -11.37 35.71 -42.94
N LYS A 521 -10.90 36.56 -43.86
CA LYS A 521 -9.68 37.37 -43.71
C LYS A 521 -9.77 38.37 -42.55
N ARG A 522 -10.97 38.84 -42.21
CA ARG A 522 -11.23 39.78 -41.10
C ARG A 522 -11.56 39.09 -39.78
N ASN A 523 -11.51 37.74 -39.71
CA ASN A 523 -11.77 37.03 -38.44
C ASN A 523 -10.91 37.59 -37.32
N VAL A 524 -11.53 37.89 -36.17
CA VAL A 524 -10.83 38.51 -35.02
C VAL A 524 -10.00 37.53 -34.21
N TYR A 525 -10.19 36.22 -34.35
CA TYR A 525 -9.48 35.19 -33.61
C TYR A 525 -8.26 34.73 -34.43
N ARG A 526 -7.07 35.23 -34.06
CA ARG A 526 -5.82 35.04 -34.85
C ARG A 526 -4.75 34.25 -34.13
N LYS A 527 -5.07 33.56 -33.00
CA LYS A 527 -4.08 32.85 -32.16
C LYS A 527 -3.62 31.50 -32.70
N GLY A 528 -4.35 30.88 -33.62
CA GLY A 528 -4.07 29.60 -34.23
C GLY A 528 -3.16 29.71 -35.45
N VAL A 529 -3.63 29.21 -36.62
CA VAL A 529 -2.88 29.20 -37.87
C VAL A 529 -2.31 30.59 -38.23
N PRO A 530 -3.06 31.70 -38.11
CA PRO A 530 -2.50 33.02 -38.45
C PRO A 530 -1.28 33.42 -37.62
N ALA A 531 -1.23 33.03 -36.33
CA ALA A 531 -0.08 33.34 -35.48
C ALA A 531 1.19 32.53 -35.87
N GLY A 532 1.03 31.35 -36.48
CA GLY A 532 2.12 30.53 -36.95
C GLY A 532 2.76 30.99 -38.26
N VAL A 533 2.05 31.86 -39.02
CA VAL A 533 2.52 32.35 -40.31
C VAL A 533 2.44 33.90 -40.36
N PRO A 534 3.21 34.60 -39.52
CA PRO A 534 3.15 36.05 -39.43
C PRO A 534 3.52 36.72 -40.76
N GLY A 535 2.81 37.78 -41.11
CA GLY A 535 3.00 38.52 -42.36
C GLY A 535 2.35 37.88 -43.59
N ILE A 536 1.81 36.67 -43.48
CA ILE A 536 1.06 36.01 -44.55
C ILE A 536 -0.44 36.29 -44.35
N ALA A 537 -1.13 36.59 -45.43
CA ALA A 537 -2.59 36.75 -45.41
C ALA A 537 -3.27 35.40 -45.15
N VAL A 538 -4.14 35.35 -44.15
CA VAL A 538 -4.88 34.13 -43.79
C VAL A 538 -6.36 34.41 -43.67
N ALA A 539 -7.17 33.66 -44.37
CA ALA A 539 -8.61 33.61 -44.22
C ALA A 539 -8.99 32.40 -43.35
N ASN A 540 -9.44 32.63 -42.10
CA ASN A 540 -9.66 31.52 -41.16
C ASN A 540 -10.99 31.58 -40.42
N LYS A 541 -11.44 30.46 -39.95
CA LYS A 541 -12.52 30.31 -38.99
C LYS A 541 -12.10 29.39 -37.83
N VAL A 542 -12.21 29.94 -36.62
CA VAL A 542 -11.91 29.14 -35.42
C VAL A 542 -13.17 28.49 -34.85
N GLY A 543 -12.97 27.40 -34.12
CA GLY A 543 -13.91 26.77 -33.22
C GLY A 543 -13.28 26.54 -31.86
N PHE A 544 -13.96 26.86 -30.77
CA PHE A 544 -13.52 26.54 -29.43
C PHE A 544 -14.72 26.28 -28.53
N LEU A 545 -14.60 25.23 -27.73
CA LEU A 545 -15.57 24.80 -26.74
C LEU A 545 -14.85 23.87 -25.76
N ASP A 546 -14.80 24.24 -24.47
CA ASP A 546 -14.08 23.50 -23.44
C ASP A 546 -12.64 23.18 -23.87
N ALA A 547 -12.29 21.89 -24.02
CA ALA A 547 -10.97 21.45 -24.45
C ALA A 547 -10.77 21.40 -25.99
N LEU A 548 -11.82 21.70 -26.75
CA LEU A 548 -11.77 21.71 -28.22
C LEU A 548 -11.22 23.05 -28.71
N LEU A 549 -10.19 23.01 -29.54
CA LEU A 549 -9.62 24.16 -30.22
C LEU A 549 -9.40 23.79 -31.70
N HIS A 550 -10.01 24.54 -32.60
CA HIS A 550 -10.01 24.27 -34.03
C HIS A 550 -9.65 25.53 -34.80
N ASP A 551 -8.92 25.36 -35.90
CA ASP A 551 -8.69 26.44 -36.87
C ASP A 551 -8.69 25.87 -38.28
N ALA A 552 -9.61 26.36 -39.11
CA ALA A 552 -9.74 26.02 -40.52
C ALA A 552 -9.38 27.26 -41.34
N ALA A 553 -8.31 27.15 -42.14
CA ALA A 553 -7.69 28.33 -42.75
C ALA A 553 -7.30 28.13 -44.22
N ILE A 554 -7.45 29.18 -45.02
CA ILE A 554 -6.78 29.34 -46.31
C ILE A 554 -5.62 30.27 -46.11
N VAL A 555 -4.40 29.81 -46.39
CA VAL A 555 -3.15 30.53 -46.19
C VAL A 555 -2.63 30.98 -47.57
N TYR A 556 -2.44 32.25 -47.77
CA TYR A 556 -1.97 32.84 -49.06
C TYR A 556 -0.45 33.00 -49.04
N SER A 557 0.26 31.88 -48.95
CA SER A 557 1.73 31.86 -48.89
C SER A 557 2.34 32.26 -50.23
N PRO A 558 3.51 32.95 -50.24
CA PRO A 558 4.27 33.24 -51.46
C PRO A 558 4.67 32.01 -52.25
N SER A 559 4.88 30.88 -51.57
CA SER A 559 5.24 29.60 -52.21
C SER A 559 4.05 28.84 -52.80
N GLY A 560 2.85 29.36 -52.62
CA GLY A 560 1.60 28.76 -53.11
C GLY A 560 0.53 28.75 -52.01
N THR A 561 -0.69 29.12 -52.40
CA THR A 561 -1.87 29.07 -51.53
C THR A 561 -2.20 27.64 -51.09
N TYR A 562 -2.51 27.46 -49.81
CA TYR A 562 -2.92 26.16 -49.28
C TYR A 562 -4.05 26.33 -48.22
N VAL A 563 -4.77 25.25 -48.03
CA VAL A 563 -5.71 25.09 -46.91
C VAL A 563 -5.02 24.29 -45.83
N LEU A 564 -5.13 24.74 -44.57
CA LEU A 564 -4.74 24.00 -43.38
C LEU A 564 -5.89 23.99 -42.40
N VAL A 565 -6.35 22.79 -42.04
CA VAL A 565 -7.36 22.58 -41.01
C VAL A 565 -6.72 21.76 -39.88
N VAL A 566 -6.82 22.30 -38.66
CA VAL A 566 -6.33 21.66 -37.44
C VAL A 566 -7.49 21.58 -36.46
N LEU A 567 -8.00 20.38 -36.22
CA LEU A 567 -9.02 20.09 -35.23
C LEU A 567 -8.36 19.40 -34.04
N THR A 568 -8.61 19.90 -32.81
CA THR A 568 -7.93 19.35 -31.63
C THR A 568 -8.87 19.19 -30.44
N ASN A 569 -8.51 18.27 -29.54
CA ASN A 569 -9.09 18.15 -28.21
C ASN A 569 -7.96 18.01 -27.19
N GLY A 570 -7.91 18.89 -26.18
CA GLY A 570 -6.87 18.92 -25.16
C GLY A 570 -5.53 19.53 -25.59
N SER A 571 -5.52 20.34 -26.68
CA SER A 571 -4.34 21.06 -27.16
C SER A 571 -4.38 22.55 -26.80
N SER A 572 -3.49 23.34 -27.39
CA SER A 572 -3.40 24.80 -27.17
C SER A 572 -3.33 25.56 -28.49
N TRP A 573 -3.72 26.85 -28.47
CA TRP A 573 -3.53 27.74 -29.62
C TRP A 573 -2.05 27.88 -30.03
N ALA A 574 -1.14 27.83 -29.05
CA ALA A 574 0.30 27.85 -29.31
C ALA A 574 0.76 26.63 -30.11
N ASN A 575 0.23 25.44 -29.79
CA ASN A 575 0.55 24.22 -30.53
C ASN A 575 0.02 24.30 -31.98
N ILE A 576 -1.21 24.81 -32.19
CA ILE A 576 -1.77 25.01 -33.54
C ILE A 576 -0.87 25.98 -34.33
N ALA A 577 -0.45 27.08 -33.72
CA ALA A 577 0.45 28.05 -34.35
C ALA A 577 1.82 27.47 -34.66
N THR A 578 2.42 26.71 -33.72
CA THR A 578 3.71 26.04 -33.92
C THR A 578 3.65 25.03 -35.08
N LEU A 579 2.58 24.21 -35.12
CA LEU A 579 2.36 23.28 -36.23
C LEU A 579 2.27 24.01 -37.57
N ALA A 580 1.49 25.10 -37.63
CA ALA A 580 1.35 25.90 -38.85
C ALA A 580 2.69 26.48 -39.30
N SER A 581 3.51 26.96 -38.37
CA SER A 581 4.85 27.49 -38.64
C SER A 581 5.80 26.42 -39.19
N GLN A 582 5.81 25.23 -38.57
CA GLN A 582 6.64 24.12 -39.02
C GLN A 582 6.23 23.59 -40.40
N LEU A 583 4.93 23.49 -40.65
CA LEU A 583 4.40 23.11 -41.98
C LEU A 583 4.76 24.13 -43.05
N GLU A 584 4.62 25.43 -42.77
CA GLU A 584 5.02 26.50 -43.69
C GLU A 584 6.53 26.46 -43.99
N ALA A 585 7.37 26.33 -42.97
CA ALA A 585 8.81 26.19 -43.12
C ALA A 585 9.17 24.97 -43.99
N LEU A 586 8.61 23.80 -43.69
CA LEU A 586 8.86 22.58 -44.44
C LEU A 586 8.41 22.72 -45.91
N ARG A 587 7.25 23.32 -46.14
CA ARG A 587 6.74 23.58 -47.50
C ARG A 587 7.72 24.48 -48.32
N ASN A 588 8.37 25.42 -47.65
CA ASN A 588 9.34 26.35 -48.26
C ASN A 588 10.74 25.76 -48.37
N GLY A 589 11.00 24.55 -47.84
CA GLY A 589 12.31 23.91 -47.84
C GLY A 589 13.31 24.55 -46.87
N THR A 590 12.79 25.17 -45.80
CA THR A 590 13.57 25.85 -44.75
C THR A 590 13.45 25.15 -43.40
#